data_6936c000ab433eb63fb7956252c587e7
#
_entry.id   6936c000ab433eb63fb7956252c587e7
#
_cell.length_a   1.000
_cell.length_b   1.000
_cell.length_c   1.000
_cell.angle_alpha   90.00
_cell.angle_beta   90.00
_cell.angle_gamma   90.00
#
_symmetry.space_group_name_H-M   'P 1'
#
loop_
_entity.id
_entity.type
_entity.pdbx_description
1 polymer ?
#
loop_
_entity_poly.entity_id
_entity_poly.type
_entity_poly.pdbx_seq_one_letter_code
_entity_poly.pdbx_strand_id
1 'polypeptide(L)'
;MCARRPVINIIEKKILMHSFEVFEIPLGPALLGISRLPGLQGNFLGDIEKIFNWKPAAIISLTEKKEMEDFGASDFISLIEKEKIPWLHFPIKDFGTVDQQREFLWEPISKNMLQRVNNGDRILIHCRGGCGRSGMIVLRIMIEFGEDPEEALERLRKIRPCAVETKAQENWAKLPKANNV
;
A
#
# COMPACT_ATOMS: atom_id res chain seq x y z
N MET A 1 -22.05 -31.38 -20.78
CA MET A 1 -22.57 -30.02 -20.62
C MET A 1 -21.41 -29.06 -20.45
N CYS A 2 -21.07 -28.31 -21.50
CA CYS A 2 -19.94 -27.38 -21.48
C CYS A 2 -20.44 -26.03 -20.91
N ALA A 3 -20.00 -25.66 -19.71
CA ALA A 3 -20.35 -24.37 -19.10
C ALA A 3 -19.68 -23.23 -19.91
N ARG A 4 -20.49 -22.43 -20.59
CA ARG A 4 -20.02 -21.21 -21.27
C ARG A 4 -19.48 -20.24 -20.23
N ARG A 5 -18.21 -19.86 -20.33
CA ARG A 5 -17.65 -18.72 -19.54
C ARG A 5 -18.41 -17.46 -19.91
N PRO A 6 -18.86 -16.65 -18.95
CA PRO A 6 -19.54 -15.40 -19.25
C PRO A 6 -18.62 -14.48 -20.04
N VAL A 7 -19.11 -14.00 -21.18
CA VAL A 7 -18.44 -12.98 -22.00
C VAL A 7 -18.62 -11.65 -21.29
N ILE A 8 -17.61 -11.21 -20.53
CA ILE A 8 -17.62 -9.89 -19.90
C ILE A 8 -17.59 -8.85 -21.02
N ASN A 9 -18.59 -7.99 -21.07
CA ASN A 9 -18.71 -6.90 -22.04
C ASN A 9 -17.52 -5.93 -21.89
N ILE A 10 -17.09 -5.33 -23.01
CA ILE A 10 -15.97 -4.35 -23.05
C ILE A 10 -16.21 -3.20 -22.05
N ILE A 11 -17.46 -2.78 -21.87
CA ILE A 11 -17.86 -1.74 -20.91
C ILE A 11 -17.66 -2.23 -19.47
N GLU A 12 -18.08 -3.45 -19.15
CA GLU A 12 -17.88 -4.06 -17.82
C GLU A 12 -16.39 -4.26 -17.53
N LYS A 13 -15.61 -4.67 -18.53
CA LYS A 13 -14.16 -4.79 -18.41
C LYS A 13 -13.49 -3.44 -18.17
N LYS A 14 -13.98 -2.37 -18.79
CA LYS A 14 -13.49 -0.99 -18.61
C LYS A 14 -13.88 -0.44 -17.23
N ILE A 15 -15.08 -0.76 -16.72
CA ILE A 15 -15.54 -0.40 -15.37
C ILE A 15 -14.72 -1.17 -14.31
N LEU A 16 -14.46 -2.47 -14.49
CA LEU A 16 -13.62 -3.24 -13.59
C LEU A 16 -12.17 -2.75 -13.56
N MET A 17 -11.61 -2.35 -14.69
CA MET A 17 -10.23 -1.82 -14.75
C MET A 17 -10.08 -0.47 -14.04
N HIS A 18 -11.17 0.23 -13.74
CA HIS A 18 -11.18 1.54 -13.07
C HIS A 18 -11.74 1.49 -11.64
N SER A 19 -12.15 0.31 -11.15
CA SER A 19 -12.65 0.18 -9.78
C SER A 19 -11.50 0.36 -8.77
N PHE A 20 -11.81 1.01 -7.64
CA PHE A 20 -10.89 1.02 -6.50
C PHE A 20 -10.79 -0.39 -5.91
N GLU A 21 -9.58 -0.82 -5.62
CA GLU A 21 -9.30 -2.13 -5.07
C GLU A 21 -8.19 -2.05 -4.02
N VAL A 22 -8.31 -2.88 -2.98
CA VAL A 22 -7.24 -3.14 -2.01
C VAL A 22 -6.65 -4.51 -2.35
N PHE A 23 -5.40 -4.52 -2.77
CA PHE A 23 -4.65 -5.75 -3.06
C PHE A 23 -4.12 -6.33 -1.76
N GLU A 24 -4.58 -7.50 -1.39
CA GLU A 24 -4.30 -8.14 -0.10
C GLU A 24 -3.06 -9.02 -0.16
N ILE A 25 -2.11 -8.75 0.73
CA ILE A 25 -0.86 -9.50 0.88
C ILE A 25 -0.85 -10.11 2.29
N PRO A 26 -1.16 -11.41 2.44
CA PRO A 26 -1.04 -12.08 3.74
C PRO A 26 0.40 -12.05 4.24
N LEU A 27 0.62 -11.74 5.52
CA LEU A 27 1.95 -11.72 6.14
C LEU A 27 1.85 -12.21 7.60
N GLY A 28 2.29 -13.42 7.87
CA GLY A 28 2.07 -14.06 9.15
C GLY A 28 0.56 -14.09 9.51
N PRO A 29 0.15 -13.63 10.70
CA PRO A 29 -1.24 -13.53 11.08
C PRO A 29 -1.97 -12.28 10.50
N ALA A 30 -1.22 -11.33 9.90
CA ALA A 30 -1.73 -10.05 9.44
C ALA A 30 -2.09 -10.04 7.96
N LEU A 31 -2.73 -8.96 7.54
CA LEU A 31 -3.07 -8.70 6.16
C LEU A 31 -2.60 -7.29 5.77
N LEU A 32 -1.59 -7.20 4.91
CA LEU A 32 -1.20 -5.92 4.31
C LEU A 32 -2.09 -5.64 3.11
N GLY A 33 -2.52 -4.40 2.95
CA GLY A 33 -3.30 -3.94 1.81
C GLY A 33 -2.53 -2.89 1.01
N ILE A 34 -2.49 -3.03 -0.31
CA ILE A 34 -2.01 -1.97 -1.21
C ILE A 34 -3.20 -1.38 -1.94
N SER A 35 -3.33 -0.05 -1.92
CA SER A 35 -4.29 0.67 -2.76
C SER A 35 -3.68 1.90 -3.44
N ARG A 36 -4.38 2.38 -4.46
CA ARG A 36 -4.14 3.73 -4.95
C ARG A 36 -4.74 4.77 -4.01
N LEU A 37 -4.39 6.04 -4.23
CA LEU A 37 -5.03 7.17 -3.56
C LEU A 37 -6.54 7.16 -3.86
N PRO A 38 -7.43 7.24 -2.85
CA PRO A 38 -8.87 7.36 -3.07
C PRO A 38 -9.19 8.67 -3.82
N GLY A 39 -10.17 8.62 -4.71
CA GLY A 39 -10.56 9.77 -5.53
C GLY A 39 -9.76 9.96 -6.82
N LEU A 40 -8.62 9.27 -6.99
CA LEU A 40 -7.76 9.40 -8.18
C LEU A 40 -8.52 9.24 -9.52
N GLN A 41 -9.64 8.56 -9.52
CA GLN A 41 -10.48 8.33 -10.70
C GLN A 41 -11.88 8.96 -10.56
N GLY A 42 -12.02 9.97 -9.72
CA GLY A 42 -13.24 10.79 -9.61
C GLY A 42 -14.35 10.21 -8.72
N ASN A 43 -14.11 9.09 -8.00
CA ASN A 43 -15.10 8.52 -7.06
C ASN A 43 -14.55 8.45 -5.64
N PHE A 44 -14.22 9.60 -5.06
CA PHE A 44 -13.60 9.69 -3.73
C PHE A 44 -14.42 8.99 -2.64
N LEU A 45 -15.71 9.30 -2.52
CA LEU A 45 -16.55 8.73 -1.46
C LEU A 45 -16.73 7.21 -1.59
N GLY A 46 -16.92 6.70 -2.80
CA GLY A 46 -17.02 5.26 -3.04
C GLY A 46 -15.69 4.53 -2.78
N ASP A 47 -14.55 5.17 -3.05
CA ASP A 47 -13.24 4.61 -2.73
C ASP A 47 -13.02 4.58 -1.19
N ILE A 48 -13.43 5.64 -0.47
CA ILE A 48 -13.40 5.70 1.00
C ILE A 48 -14.27 4.62 1.62
N GLU A 49 -15.50 4.43 1.13
CA GLU A 49 -16.39 3.37 1.60
C GLU A 49 -15.72 1.98 1.50
N LYS A 50 -15.03 1.71 0.38
CA LYS A 50 -14.30 0.45 0.20
C LYS A 50 -13.15 0.30 1.18
N ILE A 51 -12.40 1.39 1.47
CA ILE A 51 -11.34 1.39 2.48
C ILE A 51 -11.94 1.04 3.86
N PHE A 52 -13.01 1.70 4.27
CA PHE A 52 -13.60 1.46 5.59
C PHE A 52 -14.24 0.07 5.70
N ASN A 53 -14.88 -0.41 4.64
CA ASN A 53 -15.39 -1.79 4.58
C ASN A 53 -14.26 -2.83 4.65
N TRP A 54 -13.05 -2.50 4.20
CA TRP A 54 -11.87 -3.33 4.37
C TRP A 54 -11.39 -3.38 5.83
N LYS A 55 -11.85 -2.46 6.71
CA LYS A 55 -11.58 -2.38 8.15
C LYS A 55 -10.09 -2.33 8.48
N PRO A 56 -9.33 -1.35 8.00
CA PRO A 56 -7.93 -1.20 8.35
C PRO A 56 -7.77 -0.88 9.84
N ALA A 57 -6.84 -1.55 10.52
CA ALA A 57 -6.40 -1.22 11.88
C ALA A 57 -5.38 -0.07 11.88
N ALA A 58 -4.77 0.21 10.73
CA ALA A 58 -3.90 1.38 10.50
C ALA A 58 -3.81 1.69 9.01
N ILE A 59 -3.54 2.96 8.69
CA ILE A 59 -3.32 3.43 7.31
C ILE A 59 -1.98 4.15 7.22
N ILE A 60 -1.17 3.82 6.21
CA ILE A 60 0.07 4.52 5.87
C ILE A 60 -0.13 5.25 4.54
N SER A 61 0.01 6.57 4.56
CA SER A 61 -0.05 7.41 3.38
C SER A 61 1.35 7.81 2.93
N LEU A 62 1.70 7.46 1.70
CA LEU A 62 3.03 7.73 1.10
C LEU A 62 3.00 8.89 0.10
N THR A 63 1.83 9.45 -0.16
CA THR A 63 1.65 10.63 -1.01
C THR A 63 2.04 11.91 -0.27
N GLU A 64 2.58 12.89 -1.00
CA GLU A 64 2.74 14.25 -0.49
C GLU A 64 1.35 14.90 -0.34
N LYS A 65 1.21 15.87 0.57
CA LYS A 65 -0.07 16.58 0.78
C LYS A 65 -0.60 17.19 -0.51
N LYS A 66 0.30 17.81 -1.30
CA LYS A 66 -0.06 18.37 -2.59
C LYS A 66 -0.65 17.35 -3.56
N GLU A 67 -0.15 16.11 -3.57
CA GLU A 67 -0.76 15.05 -4.39
C GLU A 67 -2.19 14.74 -3.95
N MET A 68 -2.47 14.73 -2.63
CA MET A 68 -3.84 14.51 -2.13
C MET A 68 -4.77 15.65 -2.56
N GLU A 69 -4.30 16.89 -2.49
CA GLU A 69 -5.05 18.09 -2.92
C GLU A 69 -5.33 18.06 -4.43
N ASP A 70 -4.29 17.85 -5.23
CA ASP A 70 -4.36 17.83 -6.70
C ASP A 70 -5.31 16.73 -7.24
N PHE A 71 -5.49 15.65 -6.52
CA PHE A 71 -6.34 14.52 -6.92
C PHE A 71 -7.65 14.39 -6.13
N GLY A 72 -8.08 15.47 -5.44
CA GLY A 72 -9.39 15.52 -4.79
C GLY A 72 -9.54 14.64 -3.55
N ALA A 73 -8.42 14.35 -2.88
CA ALA A 73 -8.37 13.55 -1.65
C ALA A 73 -8.07 14.40 -0.40
N SER A 74 -8.33 15.70 -0.43
CA SER A 74 -8.05 16.60 0.70
C SER A 74 -8.74 16.18 2.00
N ASP A 75 -9.96 15.65 1.90
CA ASP A 75 -10.75 15.25 3.05
C ASP A 75 -10.37 13.85 3.60
N PHE A 76 -9.44 13.15 2.96
CA PHE A 76 -9.08 11.78 3.35
C PHE A 76 -8.62 11.69 4.79
N ILE A 77 -7.76 12.61 5.22
CA ILE A 77 -7.20 12.64 6.58
C ILE A 77 -8.31 12.85 7.61
N SER A 78 -9.19 13.83 7.40
CA SER A 78 -10.28 14.14 8.32
C SER A 78 -11.28 12.98 8.47
N LEU A 79 -11.52 12.23 7.40
CA LEU A 79 -12.37 11.03 7.43
C LEU A 79 -11.73 9.89 8.22
N ILE A 80 -10.41 9.65 8.04
CA ILE A 80 -9.66 8.65 8.81
C ILE A 80 -9.69 8.97 10.30
N GLU A 81 -9.48 10.25 10.66
CA GLU A 81 -9.50 10.74 12.04
C GLU A 81 -10.89 10.57 12.68
N LYS A 82 -11.95 10.86 11.93
CA LYS A 82 -13.35 10.67 12.38
C LYS A 82 -13.64 9.21 12.70
N GLU A 83 -13.13 8.28 11.91
CA GLU A 83 -13.24 6.84 12.13
C GLU A 83 -12.26 6.32 13.18
N LYS A 84 -11.41 7.20 13.75
CA LYS A 84 -10.38 6.87 14.76
C LYS A 84 -9.40 5.79 14.30
N ILE A 85 -9.12 5.74 13.00
CA ILE A 85 -8.14 4.82 12.44
C ILE A 85 -6.74 5.44 12.62
N PRO A 86 -5.78 4.75 13.25
CA PRO A 86 -4.40 5.19 13.33
C PRO A 86 -3.83 5.50 11.95
N TRP A 87 -3.37 6.73 11.76
CA TRP A 87 -2.82 7.20 10.49
C TRP A 87 -1.36 7.59 10.63
N LEU A 88 -0.55 7.07 9.72
CA LEU A 88 0.86 7.43 9.57
C LEU A 88 1.08 8.11 8.23
N HIS A 89 1.61 9.32 8.25
CA HIS A 89 2.02 10.04 7.05
C HIS A 89 3.54 9.95 6.86
N PHE A 90 3.96 9.20 5.85
CA PHE A 90 5.36 9.04 5.48
C PHE A 90 5.57 9.38 4.00
N PRO A 91 5.51 10.69 3.65
CA PRO A 91 5.51 11.12 2.26
C PRO A 91 6.84 10.80 1.56
N ILE A 92 6.74 10.24 0.38
CA ILE A 92 7.86 9.91 -0.51
C ILE A 92 7.53 10.53 -1.88
N LYS A 93 8.50 11.17 -2.52
CA LYS A 93 8.34 11.71 -3.88
C LYS A 93 7.93 10.62 -4.85
N ASP A 94 7.13 10.99 -5.85
CA ASP A 94 6.70 10.03 -6.87
C ASP A 94 7.91 9.41 -7.58
N PHE A 95 7.86 8.10 -7.84
CA PHE A 95 8.97 7.26 -8.29
C PHE A 95 10.22 7.26 -7.40
N GLY A 96 10.19 8.00 -6.27
CA GLY A 96 11.32 8.10 -5.33
C GLY A 96 11.42 6.93 -4.36
N THR A 97 12.47 7.01 -3.55
CA THR A 97 12.74 6.14 -2.40
C THR A 97 12.69 6.96 -1.11
N VAL A 98 12.91 6.32 0.02
CA VAL A 98 13.22 7.02 1.27
C VAL A 98 14.59 7.67 1.11
N ASP A 99 14.63 8.99 1.35
CA ASP A 99 15.86 9.76 1.33
C ASP A 99 16.81 9.26 2.43
N GLN A 100 18.11 9.16 2.12
CA GLN A 100 19.14 8.73 3.07
C GLN A 100 19.11 9.56 4.36
N GLN A 101 18.82 10.86 4.25
CA GLN A 101 18.69 11.75 5.43
C GLN A 101 17.46 11.44 6.27
N ARG A 102 16.51 10.67 5.75
CA ARG A 102 15.25 10.28 6.41
C ARG A 102 15.20 8.78 6.76
N GLU A 103 16.25 8.04 6.46
CA GLU A 103 16.34 6.59 6.75
C GLU A 103 16.12 6.29 8.24
N PHE A 104 16.64 7.13 9.13
CA PHE A 104 16.46 6.98 10.57
C PHE A 104 14.99 7.06 11.02
N LEU A 105 14.10 7.67 10.20
CA LEU A 105 12.66 7.72 10.48
C LEU A 105 11.98 6.38 10.20
N TRP A 106 12.61 5.51 9.41
CA TRP A 106 12.04 4.21 9.06
C TRP A 106 12.04 3.24 10.25
N GLU A 107 13.06 3.24 11.06
CA GLU A 107 13.18 2.28 12.18
C GLU A 107 11.97 2.28 13.13
N PRO A 108 11.51 3.42 13.69
CA PRO A 108 10.32 3.44 14.56
C PRO A 108 9.04 3.04 13.79
N ILE A 109 8.95 3.37 12.51
CA ILE A 109 7.83 2.96 11.65
C ILE A 109 7.85 1.43 11.48
N SER A 110 8.99 0.87 11.12
CA SER A 110 9.17 -0.57 10.96
C SER A 110 8.80 -1.33 12.22
N LYS A 111 9.33 -0.92 13.38
CA LYS A 111 8.99 -1.54 14.67
C LYS A 111 7.48 -1.55 14.93
N ASN A 112 6.81 -0.43 14.70
CA ASN A 112 5.35 -0.34 14.84
C ASN A 112 4.62 -1.26 13.86
N MET A 113 5.06 -1.32 12.60
CA MET A 113 4.44 -2.18 11.59
C MET A 113 4.64 -3.65 11.92
N LEU A 114 5.83 -4.07 12.32
CA LEU A 114 6.11 -5.45 12.71
C LEU A 114 5.30 -5.88 13.95
N GLN A 115 5.11 -4.98 14.92
CA GLN A 115 4.22 -5.23 16.05
C GLN A 115 2.77 -5.44 15.58
N ARG A 116 2.27 -4.61 14.67
CA ARG A 116 0.93 -4.75 14.08
C ARG A 116 0.79 -6.05 13.29
N VAL A 117 1.83 -6.43 12.55
CA VAL A 117 1.85 -7.73 11.85
C VAL A 117 1.71 -8.87 12.85
N ASN A 118 2.47 -8.87 13.94
CA ASN A 118 2.37 -9.90 14.97
C ASN A 118 1.00 -9.94 15.68
N ASN A 119 0.30 -8.80 15.75
CA ASN A 119 -1.04 -8.71 16.31
C ASN A 119 -2.14 -9.21 15.35
N GLY A 120 -1.82 -9.48 14.10
CA GLY A 120 -2.81 -9.88 13.09
C GLY A 120 -3.61 -8.72 12.49
N ASP A 121 -3.06 -7.50 12.55
CA ASP A 121 -3.73 -6.28 12.08
C ASP A 121 -3.88 -6.26 10.55
N ARG A 122 -4.91 -5.54 10.08
CA ARG A 122 -5.07 -5.16 8.68
C ARG A 122 -4.46 -3.78 8.47
N ILE A 123 -3.37 -3.69 7.70
CA ILE A 123 -2.60 -2.45 7.51
C ILE A 123 -2.73 -2.01 6.05
N LEU A 124 -3.34 -0.87 5.80
CA LEU A 124 -3.45 -0.31 4.46
C LEU A 124 -2.25 0.60 4.16
N ILE A 125 -1.56 0.34 3.07
CA ILE A 125 -0.45 1.16 2.57
C ILE A 125 -0.84 1.69 1.19
N HIS A 126 -0.90 3.00 1.03
CA HIS A 126 -1.24 3.59 -0.25
C HIS A 126 -0.20 4.62 -0.73
N CYS A 127 -0.11 4.76 -2.04
CA CYS A 127 0.53 5.89 -2.70
C CYS A 127 -0.42 6.43 -3.79
N ARG A 128 0.06 7.22 -4.75
CA ARG A 128 -0.81 7.72 -5.83
C ARG A 128 -1.39 6.56 -6.66
N GLY A 129 -0.55 5.72 -7.26
CA GLY A 129 -0.97 4.62 -8.14
C GLY A 129 -1.18 3.27 -7.43
N GLY A 130 -0.73 3.12 -6.19
CA GLY A 130 -0.73 1.83 -5.49
C GLY A 130 0.24 0.83 -6.12
N CYS A 131 1.42 1.27 -6.53
CA CYS A 131 2.44 0.47 -7.23
C CYS A 131 3.83 0.65 -6.60
N GLY A 132 4.57 1.69 -7.00
CA GLY A 132 5.98 1.85 -6.67
C GLY A 132 6.23 2.05 -5.20
N ARG A 133 5.84 3.20 -4.66
CA ARG A 133 6.09 3.59 -3.25
C ARG A 133 5.43 2.62 -2.27
N SER A 134 4.17 2.27 -2.48
CA SER A 134 3.45 1.32 -1.61
C SER A 134 4.02 -0.10 -1.73
N GLY A 135 4.35 -0.55 -2.94
CA GLY A 135 5.03 -1.83 -3.14
C GLY A 135 6.38 -1.90 -2.46
N MET A 136 7.17 -0.81 -2.53
CA MET A 136 8.47 -0.70 -1.87
C MET A 136 8.36 -0.85 -0.34
N ILE A 137 7.41 -0.16 0.29
CA ILE A 137 7.19 -0.23 1.74
C ILE A 137 6.68 -1.62 2.15
N VAL A 138 5.74 -2.19 1.40
CA VAL A 138 5.24 -3.55 1.67
C VAL A 138 6.34 -4.58 1.54
N LEU A 139 7.15 -4.53 0.48
CA LEU A 139 8.30 -5.41 0.30
C LEU A 139 9.29 -5.31 1.48
N ARG A 140 9.58 -4.08 1.93
CA ARG A 140 10.46 -3.87 3.08
C ARG A 140 9.89 -4.51 4.36
N ILE A 141 8.60 -4.36 4.64
CA ILE A 141 7.95 -4.97 5.80
C ILE A 141 8.01 -6.51 5.71
N MET A 142 7.77 -7.10 4.53
CA MET A 142 7.86 -8.55 4.32
C MET A 142 9.26 -9.09 4.62
N ILE A 143 10.30 -8.41 4.11
CA ILE A 143 11.70 -8.79 4.35
C ILE A 143 12.07 -8.64 5.82
N GLU A 144 11.67 -7.54 6.46
CA GLU A 144 11.94 -7.31 7.88
C GLU A 144 11.18 -8.25 8.81
N PHE A 145 10.04 -8.77 8.35
CA PHE A 145 9.30 -9.85 9.02
C PHE A 145 10.00 -11.20 8.91
N GLY A 146 10.90 -11.38 7.93
CA GLY A 146 11.74 -12.57 7.79
C GLY A 146 11.62 -13.32 6.47
N GLU A 147 10.92 -12.75 5.47
CA GLU A 147 10.87 -13.36 4.14
C GLU A 147 12.18 -13.16 3.38
N ASP A 148 12.54 -14.11 2.52
CA ASP A 148 13.63 -13.93 1.56
C ASP A 148 13.32 -12.79 0.60
N PRO A 149 14.26 -11.88 0.32
CA PRO A 149 14.00 -10.69 -0.50
C PRO A 149 13.52 -10.98 -1.93
N GLU A 150 14.04 -12.04 -2.56
CA GLU A 150 13.65 -12.38 -3.94
C GLU A 150 12.28 -13.05 -3.99
N GLU A 151 12.04 -14.00 -3.07
CA GLU A 151 10.76 -14.68 -2.93
C GLU A 151 9.63 -13.70 -2.55
N ALA A 152 9.92 -12.78 -1.62
CA ALA A 152 8.98 -11.72 -1.22
C ALA A 152 8.59 -10.83 -2.41
N LEU A 153 9.57 -10.38 -3.21
CA LEU A 153 9.31 -9.57 -4.39
C LEU A 153 8.49 -10.31 -5.45
N GLU A 154 8.84 -11.58 -5.72
CA GLU A 154 8.10 -12.42 -6.67
C GLU A 154 6.65 -12.60 -6.20
N ARG A 155 6.45 -12.94 -4.93
CA ARG A 155 5.13 -13.12 -4.32
C ARG A 155 4.30 -11.83 -4.37
N LEU A 156 4.91 -10.71 -4.03
CA LEU A 156 4.26 -9.41 -4.10
C LEU A 156 3.81 -9.08 -5.53
N ARG A 157 4.66 -9.31 -6.53
CA ARG A 157 4.35 -9.06 -7.94
C ARG A 157 3.31 -10.02 -8.53
N LYS A 158 3.15 -11.21 -7.98
CA LYS A 158 2.02 -12.10 -8.34
C LYS A 158 0.67 -11.50 -7.95
N ILE A 159 0.60 -10.76 -6.84
CA ILE A 159 -0.62 -10.10 -6.35
C ILE A 159 -0.79 -8.73 -7.00
N ARG A 160 0.28 -7.93 -7.03
CA ARG A 160 0.30 -6.59 -7.61
C ARG A 160 1.45 -6.47 -8.63
N PRO A 161 1.21 -6.76 -9.92
CA PRO A 161 2.29 -6.85 -10.92
C PRO A 161 3.14 -5.59 -11.10
N CYS A 162 2.57 -4.41 -10.81
CA CYS A 162 3.30 -3.13 -10.88
C CYS A 162 4.02 -2.76 -9.58
N ALA A 163 4.04 -3.64 -8.57
CA ALA A 163 4.71 -3.33 -7.31
C ALA A 163 6.22 -3.15 -7.49
N VAL A 164 6.78 -2.11 -6.86
CA VAL A 164 8.20 -1.74 -6.94
C VAL A 164 8.61 -1.36 -8.37
N GLU A 165 8.36 -0.11 -8.74
CA GLU A 165 8.47 0.38 -10.14
C GLU A 165 9.90 0.70 -10.56
N THR A 166 10.78 1.04 -9.61
CA THR A 166 12.16 1.44 -9.93
C THR A 166 13.19 0.55 -9.24
N LYS A 167 14.38 0.43 -9.86
CA LYS A 167 15.49 -0.31 -9.25
C LYS A 167 15.95 0.33 -7.94
N ALA A 168 15.85 1.64 -7.82
CA ALA A 168 16.16 2.35 -6.58
C ALA A 168 15.20 1.96 -5.44
N GLN A 169 13.90 1.83 -5.73
CA GLN A 169 12.90 1.35 -4.78
C GLN A 169 13.18 -0.10 -4.35
N GLU A 170 13.53 -0.98 -5.32
CA GLU A 170 13.88 -2.37 -5.02
C GLU A 170 15.12 -2.45 -4.13
N ASN A 171 16.17 -1.71 -4.48
CA ASN A 171 17.40 -1.69 -3.70
C ASN A 171 17.15 -1.20 -2.27
N TRP A 172 16.37 -0.13 -2.09
CA TRP A 172 16.02 0.37 -0.75
C TRP A 172 15.22 -0.65 0.05
N ALA A 173 14.22 -1.29 -0.56
CA ALA A 173 13.41 -2.29 0.12
C ALA A 173 14.22 -3.51 0.58
N LYS A 174 15.29 -3.85 -0.12
CA LYS A 174 16.19 -4.98 0.17
C LYS A 174 17.38 -4.63 1.05
N LEU A 175 17.50 -3.38 1.54
CA LEU A 175 18.56 -3.05 2.49
C LEU A 175 18.46 -3.94 3.75
N PRO A 176 19.59 -4.40 4.30
CA PRO A 176 19.59 -5.15 5.54
C PRO A 176 18.96 -4.31 6.67
N LYS A 177 18.33 -4.99 7.65
CA LYS A 177 17.92 -4.30 8.88
C LYS A 177 19.12 -3.56 9.45
N ALA A 178 18.92 -2.31 9.89
CA ALA A 178 19.92 -1.66 10.69
C ALA A 178 20.18 -2.54 11.94
N ASN A 179 21.35 -3.14 12.02
CA ASN A 179 21.74 -3.90 13.19
C ASN A 179 21.78 -2.91 14.36
N ASN A 180 20.90 -3.08 15.34
CA ASN A 180 21.05 -2.38 16.61
C ASN A 180 22.36 -2.86 17.21
N VAL A 181 23.39 -2.03 17.14
CA VAL A 181 24.63 -2.16 17.94
C VAL A 181 24.32 -1.69 19.34
#